data_3b4d59b515519443f8df33ad297c4b17
#
_entry.id   3b4d59b515519443f8df33ad297c4b17
#
_cell.length_a   1.000
_cell.length_b   1.000
_cell.length_c   1.000
_cell.angle_alpha   90.00
_cell.angle_beta   90.00
_cell.angle_gamma   90.00
#
_symmetry.space_group_name_H-M   'P 1'
#
loop_
_entity.id
_entity.type
_entity.pdbx_description
1 polymer ?
#
loop_
_entity_poly.entity_id
_entity_poly.type
_entity_poly.pdbx_seq_one_letter_code
_entity_poly.pdbx_strand_id
1 'polypeptide(L)'
;MKIPDSKATILIVDDAATNIALLSSLLQDTYKIKVAKNGPKALEIARSAEKPDLILLDVEMPGMDGYEVCKKLKSSSLTNNIPIIFVTARNDVKDEEYGLNLGAIDYISKPFHPTIVNIRVKNHIALKLKSDWLEELSMIDGLTHIPNRRYFDETFEKKYKETLRDKKTFAVLMIDVDYFKPYNDHYGHGKGDECLIHIAGSLQNTLQRPNDMVFRYGGEEFVVLLQDIDREGVRKVAENLLASVHSLNITHEYSSLQPYVTISVGIAFKDHDCTIGKEALIKMADDALYDAKEHGRDRYVEHFTE
;
A
#
# COMPACT_ATOMS: atom_id res chain seq x y z
N MET A 1 18.36 -1.59 -7.73
CA MET A 1 17.57 -2.57 -6.99
C MET A 1 18.29 -2.87 -5.67
N LYS A 2 17.89 -2.23 -4.58
CA LYS A 2 18.49 -2.46 -3.25
C LYS A 2 17.56 -3.42 -2.52
N ILE A 3 18.04 -4.64 -2.29
CA ILE A 3 17.51 -5.50 -1.22
C ILE A 3 17.67 -4.66 0.06
N PRO A 4 16.61 -4.47 0.88
CA PRO A 4 16.76 -3.71 2.10
C PRO A 4 17.80 -4.42 2.99
N ASP A 5 18.86 -3.70 3.33
CA ASP A 5 19.98 -4.17 4.19
C ASP A 5 19.55 -4.29 5.66
N SER A 6 18.24 -4.28 5.93
CA SER A 6 17.68 -4.39 7.28
C SER A 6 17.35 -5.85 7.60
N LYS A 7 17.95 -6.37 8.67
CA LYS A 7 17.61 -7.67 9.24
C LYS A 7 16.10 -7.75 9.50
N ALA A 8 15.46 -8.85 9.10
CA ALA A 8 14.06 -9.11 9.44
C ALA A 8 13.84 -9.11 10.95
N THR A 9 12.67 -8.65 11.40
CA THR A 9 12.33 -8.49 12.82
C THR A 9 11.45 -9.65 13.29
N ILE A 10 11.87 -10.32 14.36
CA ILE A 10 11.12 -11.40 15.01
C ILE A 10 10.60 -10.91 16.36
N LEU A 11 9.31 -11.09 16.63
CA LEU A 11 8.73 -10.88 17.95
C LEU A 11 8.64 -12.22 18.67
N ILE A 12 9.32 -12.33 19.83
CA ILE A 12 9.25 -13.48 20.73
C ILE A 12 8.29 -13.13 21.86
N VAL A 13 7.27 -13.97 22.05
CA VAL A 13 6.22 -13.79 23.07
C VAL A 13 6.20 -15.03 23.97
N ASP A 14 6.61 -14.88 25.21
CA ASP A 14 6.65 -15.95 26.23
C ASP A 14 6.69 -15.28 27.61
N ASP A 15 5.99 -15.80 28.61
CA ASP A 15 6.01 -15.23 29.97
C ASP A 15 7.29 -15.62 30.75
N ALA A 16 7.95 -16.72 30.36
CA ALA A 16 9.19 -17.18 30.94
C ALA A 16 10.42 -16.47 30.33
N ALA A 17 11.12 -15.68 31.14
CA ALA A 17 12.33 -14.98 30.73
C ALA A 17 13.44 -15.91 30.19
N THR A 18 13.51 -17.14 30.69
CA THR A 18 14.44 -18.18 30.25
C THR A 18 14.21 -18.58 28.79
N ASN A 19 12.96 -18.75 28.37
CA ASN A 19 12.58 -19.10 27.02
C ASN A 19 12.92 -17.94 26.06
N ILE A 20 12.57 -16.70 26.46
CA ILE A 20 12.91 -15.49 25.71
C ILE A 20 14.43 -15.39 25.51
N ALA A 21 15.21 -15.56 26.57
CA ALA A 21 16.68 -15.50 26.52
C ALA A 21 17.26 -16.54 25.56
N LEU A 22 16.77 -17.79 25.64
CA LEU A 22 17.22 -18.88 24.80
C LEU A 22 16.90 -18.64 23.33
N LEU A 23 15.64 -18.32 22.99
CA LEU A 23 15.24 -18.03 21.61
C LEU A 23 15.95 -16.78 21.06
N SER A 24 16.11 -15.74 21.89
CA SER A 24 16.86 -14.54 21.50
C SER A 24 18.32 -14.87 21.18
N SER A 25 19.00 -15.67 22.01
CA SER A 25 20.39 -16.07 21.77
C SER A 25 20.58 -16.88 20.50
N LEU A 26 19.58 -17.67 20.09
CA LEU A 26 19.61 -18.47 18.86
C LEU A 26 19.41 -17.62 17.58
N LEU A 27 18.72 -16.50 17.69
CA LEU A 27 18.22 -15.77 16.51
C LEU A 27 18.84 -14.38 16.34
N GLN A 28 19.40 -13.75 17.37
CA GLN A 28 19.86 -12.35 17.37
C GLN A 28 21.00 -12.04 16.38
N ASP A 29 21.82 -13.03 16.04
CA ASP A 29 22.91 -12.82 15.07
C ASP A 29 22.38 -12.56 13.65
N THR A 30 21.24 -13.17 13.33
CA THR A 30 20.64 -13.10 11.99
C THR A 30 19.47 -12.11 11.92
N TYR A 31 18.70 -11.94 12.99
CA TYR A 31 17.45 -11.20 13.03
C TYR A 31 17.45 -10.09 14.08
N LYS A 32 16.62 -9.05 13.88
CA LYS A 32 16.29 -8.06 14.91
C LYS A 32 15.24 -8.68 15.85
N ILE A 33 15.51 -8.70 17.16
CA ILE A 33 14.60 -9.31 18.13
C ILE A 33 13.81 -8.24 18.88
N LYS A 34 12.48 -8.43 18.92
CA LYS A 34 11.56 -7.74 19.84
C LYS A 34 11.00 -8.78 20.80
N VAL A 35 10.68 -8.37 22.02
CA VAL A 35 10.17 -9.29 23.04
C VAL A 35 8.89 -8.76 23.69
N ALA A 36 7.98 -9.67 24.03
CA ALA A 36 6.79 -9.42 24.85
C ALA A 36 6.63 -10.53 25.89
N LYS A 37 6.27 -10.17 27.12
CA LYS A 37 6.08 -11.12 28.22
C LYS A 37 4.61 -11.48 28.46
N ASN A 38 3.70 -10.98 27.63
CA ASN A 38 2.26 -11.24 27.72
C ASN A 38 1.53 -10.86 26.43
N GLY A 39 0.29 -11.33 26.29
CA GLY A 39 -0.54 -11.09 25.11
C GLY A 39 -0.81 -9.62 24.80
N PRO A 40 -1.23 -8.76 25.75
CA PRO A 40 -1.45 -7.35 25.50
C PRO A 40 -0.23 -6.63 24.91
N LYS A 41 0.98 -6.88 25.45
CA LYS A 41 2.21 -6.28 24.92
C LYS A 41 2.57 -6.80 23.53
N ALA A 42 2.30 -8.08 23.25
CA ALA A 42 2.47 -8.64 21.92
C ALA A 42 1.58 -7.95 20.88
N LEU A 43 0.31 -7.70 21.19
CA LEU A 43 -0.63 -6.99 20.33
C LEU A 43 -0.21 -5.53 20.09
N GLU A 44 0.30 -4.85 21.12
CA GLU A 44 0.83 -3.48 21.02
C GLU A 44 2.01 -3.41 20.03
N ILE A 45 3.00 -4.31 20.20
CA ILE A 45 4.19 -4.36 19.33
C ILE A 45 3.81 -4.73 17.89
N ALA A 46 2.92 -5.70 17.70
CA ALA A 46 2.48 -6.13 16.36
C ALA A 46 1.74 -5.02 15.59
N ARG A 47 1.11 -4.05 16.28
CA ARG A 47 0.41 -2.89 15.70
C ARG A 47 1.28 -1.64 15.58
N SER A 48 2.51 -1.67 16.05
CA SER A 48 3.44 -0.54 15.98
C SER A 48 3.84 -0.21 14.52
N ALA A 49 4.42 0.97 14.30
CA ALA A 49 4.92 1.37 12.98
C ALA A 49 5.99 0.40 12.44
N GLU A 50 6.84 -0.14 13.33
CA GLU A 50 7.81 -1.19 12.98
C GLU A 50 7.23 -2.57 13.34
N LYS A 51 6.41 -3.13 12.47
CA LYS A 51 5.80 -4.46 12.66
C LYS A 51 6.86 -5.57 12.61
N PRO A 52 6.66 -6.69 13.33
CA PRO A 52 7.49 -7.88 13.17
C PRO A 52 7.17 -8.60 11.85
N ASP A 53 8.20 -9.22 11.26
CA ASP A 53 8.09 -10.08 10.08
C ASP A 53 7.66 -11.50 10.43
N LEU A 54 7.81 -11.90 11.71
CA LEU A 54 7.39 -13.20 12.24
C LEU A 54 7.18 -13.09 13.74
N ILE A 55 6.20 -13.84 14.27
CA ILE A 55 5.93 -13.96 15.70
C ILE A 55 6.17 -15.40 16.16
N LEU A 56 7.04 -15.59 17.15
CA LEU A 56 7.12 -16.82 17.95
C LEU A 56 6.26 -16.60 19.19
N LEU A 57 5.20 -17.37 19.33
CA LEU A 57 4.14 -17.13 20.30
C LEU A 57 3.94 -18.34 21.22
N ASP A 58 4.24 -18.17 22.50
CA ASP A 58 3.90 -19.19 23.48
C ASP A 58 2.38 -19.35 23.61
N VAL A 59 1.95 -20.60 23.69
CA VAL A 59 0.53 -20.94 23.88
C VAL A 59 0.13 -20.71 25.34
N GLU A 60 0.96 -21.11 26.27
CA GLU A 60 0.64 -21.12 27.72
C GLU A 60 1.16 -19.84 28.37
N MET A 61 0.32 -18.82 28.45
CA MET A 61 0.63 -17.56 29.13
C MET A 61 -0.48 -17.16 30.11
N PRO A 62 -0.14 -16.54 31.25
CA PRO A 62 -1.13 -16.04 32.18
C PRO A 62 -2.02 -14.93 31.58
N GLY A 63 -3.32 -15.01 31.89
CA GLY A 63 -4.33 -14.02 31.45
C GLY A 63 -4.79 -14.25 30.01
N MET A 64 -4.11 -13.67 29.05
CA MET A 64 -4.40 -13.85 27.62
C MET A 64 -3.45 -14.91 27.05
N ASP A 65 -3.98 -16.07 26.69
CA ASP A 65 -3.20 -17.16 26.11
C ASP A 65 -2.78 -16.88 24.64
N GLY A 66 -1.89 -17.73 24.11
CA GLY A 66 -1.39 -17.56 22.74
C GLY A 66 -2.46 -17.74 21.69
N TYR A 67 -3.46 -18.56 21.91
CA TYR A 67 -4.58 -18.75 20.96
C TYR A 67 -5.45 -17.50 20.85
N GLU A 68 -5.73 -16.84 21.97
CA GLU A 68 -6.46 -15.56 21.97
C GLU A 68 -5.67 -14.44 21.27
N VAL A 69 -4.35 -14.38 21.49
CA VAL A 69 -3.45 -13.44 20.80
C VAL A 69 -3.49 -13.69 19.28
N CYS A 70 -3.33 -14.94 18.85
CA CYS A 70 -3.38 -15.34 17.45
C CYS A 70 -4.70 -14.93 16.80
N LYS A 71 -5.83 -15.26 17.43
CA LYS A 71 -7.16 -14.89 16.93
C LYS A 71 -7.31 -13.38 16.74
N LYS A 72 -6.86 -12.56 17.72
CA LYS A 72 -6.92 -11.08 17.62
C LYS A 72 -5.99 -10.53 16.54
N LEU A 73 -4.80 -11.13 16.32
CA LEU A 73 -3.91 -10.74 15.24
C LEU A 73 -4.47 -11.08 13.87
N LYS A 74 -5.04 -12.28 13.72
CA LYS A 74 -5.59 -12.77 12.45
C LYS A 74 -6.93 -12.10 12.06
N SER A 75 -7.68 -11.57 13.02
CA SER A 75 -8.91 -10.83 12.77
C SER A 75 -8.71 -9.37 12.36
N SER A 76 -7.50 -8.84 12.41
CA SER A 76 -7.19 -7.44 12.08
C SER A 76 -6.46 -7.34 10.74
N SER A 77 -6.96 -6.51 9.82
CA SER A 77 -6.32 -6.24 8.52
C SER A 77 -4.90 -5.67 8.66
N LEU A 78 -4.57 -5.08 9.81
CA LEU A 78 -3.24 -4.53 10.08
C LEU A 78 -2.19 -5.60 10.41
N THR A 79 -2.60 -6.80 10.85
CA THR A 79 -1.70 -7.82 11.43
C THR A 79 -1.96 -9.24 10.94
N ASN A 80 -3.03 -9.48 10.16
CA ASN A 80 -3.42 -10.82 9.69
C ASN A 80 -2.37 -11.51 8.82
N ASN A 81 -1.57 -10.75 8.08
CA ASN A 81 -0.51 -11.26 7.21
C ASN A 81 0.84 -11.49 7.93
N ILE A 82 0.94 -11.19 9.24
CA ILE A 82 2.13 -11.55 10.03
C ILE A 82 2.10 -13.07 10.31
N PRO A 83 3.11 -13.84 9.88
CA PRO A 83 3.21 -15.26 10.18
C PRO A 83 3.42 -15.49 11.66
N ILE A 84 2.69 -16.47 12.22
CA ILE A 84 2.75 -16.86 13.63
C ILE A 84 3.17 -18.32 13.72
N ILE A 85 4.22 -18.59 14.46
CA ILE A 85 4.65 -19.94 14.86
C ILE A 85 4.34 -20.09 16.34
N PHE A 86 3.52 -21.08 16.69
CA PHE A 86 3.32 -21.38 18.09
C PHE A 86 4.53 -22.07 18.71
N VAL A 87 4.79 -21.73 19.95
CA VAL A 87 5.80 -22.36 20.82
C VAL A 87 5.05 -23.03 21.94
N THR A 88 5.16 -24.35 22.08
CA THR A 88 4.30 -25.07 23.02
C THR A 88 4.99 -26.29 23.66
N ALA A 89 4.63 -26.59 24.90
CA ALA A 89 4.97 -27.84 25.54
C ALA A 89 3.99 -28.99 25.18
N ARG A 90 2.85 -28.64 24.57
CA ARG A 90 1.81 -29.59 24.18
C ARG A 90 2.18 -30.25 22.85
N ASN A 91 2.22 -31.55 22.84
CA ASN A 91 2.53 -32.39 21.67
C ASN A 91 1.29 -33.19 21.24
N ASP A 92 0.07 -32.77 21.62
CA ASP A 92 -1.16 -33.45 21.19
C ASP A 92 -1.54 -32.91 19.76
N VAL A 93 -1.82 -33.83 18.85
CA VAL A 93 -2.26 -33.55 17.47
C VAL A 93 -3.49 -32.64 17.44
N LYS A 94 -4.38 -32.71 18.41
CA LYS A 94 -5.56 -31.85 18.50
C LYS A 94 -5.22 -30.40 18.81
N ASP A 95 -4.23 -30.15 19.65
CA ASP A 95 -3.77 -28.79 19.97
C ASP A 95 -3.05 -28.16 18.77
N GLU A 96 -2.29 -28.97 18.02
CA GLU A 96 -1.66 -28.54 16.79
C GLU A 96 -2.69 -28.19 15.68
N GLU A 97 -3.67 -29.08 15.46
CA GLU A 97 -4.76 -28.85 14.52
C GLU A 97 -5.56 -27.58 14.87
N TYR A 98 -5.85 -27.39 16.15
CA TYR A 98 -6.56 -26.21 16.62
C TYR A 98 -5.77 -24.92 16.33
N GLY A 99 -4.47 -24.89 16.63
CA GLY A 99 -3.61 -23.74 16.40
C GLY A 99 -3.46 -23.38 14.90
N LEU A 100 -3.31 -24.38 14.05
CA LEU A 100 -3.25 -24.18 12.59
C LEU A 100 -4.58 -23.66 12.04
N ASN A 101 -5.72 -24.13 12.53
CA ASN A 101 -7.04 -23.64 12.16
C ASN A 101 -7.30 -22.18 12.60
N LEU A 102 -6.61 -21.69 13.62
CA LEU A 102 -6.63 -20.28 14.02
C LEU A 102 -5.80 -19.38 13.09
N GLY A 103 -5.05 -19.95 12.15
CA GLY A 103 -4.25 -19.23 11.16
C GLY A 103 -2.75 -19.13 11.52
N ALA A 104 -2.26 -19.88 12.51
CA ALA A 104 -0.83 -20.06 12.65
C ALA A 104 -0.27 -20.88 11.48
N ILE A 105 1.02 -20.69 11.17
CA ILE A 105 1.64 -21.34 10.00
C ILE A 105 2.48 -22.56 10.39
N ASP A 106 2.86 -22.67 11.66
CA ASP A 106 3.70 -23.75 12.15
C ASP A 106 3.71 -23.76 13.69
N TYR A 107 4.41 -24.75 14.28
CA TYR A 107 4.64 -24.82 15.71
C TYR A 107 6.06 -25.33 16.03
N ILE A 108 6.55 -25.02 17.22
CA ILE A 108 7.84 -25.48 17.78
C ILE A 108 7.58 -26.05 19.14
N SER A 109 7.93 -27.33 19.33
CA SER A 109 7.79 -28.00 20.63
C SER A 109 8.91 -27.61 21.62
N LYS A 110 8.55 -27.48 22.89
CA LYS A 110 9.48 -27.40 24.01
C LYS A 110 9.83 -28.83 24.46
N PRO A 111 11.11 -29.17 24.79
CA PRO A 111 12.29 -28.29 24.80
C PRO A 111 12.80 -27.95 23.39
N PHE A 112 13.34 -26.74 23.24
CA PHE A 112 13.80 -26.23 21.94
C PHE A 112 15.00 -27.00 21.38
N HIS A 113 14.89 -27.43 20.16
CA HIS A 113 16.03 -27.95 19.40
C HIS A 113 16.58 -26.81 18.51
N PRO A 114 17.80 -26.29 18.79
CA PRO A 114 18.34 -25.11 18.10
C PRO A 114 18.27 -25.15 16.56
N THR A 115 18.62 -26.31 15.99
CA THR A 115 18.60 -26.52 14.54
C THR A 115 17.18 -26.42 13.98
N ILE A 116 16.19 -26.99 14.67
CA ILE A 116 14.79 -26.97 14.24
C ILE A 116 14.24 -25.54 14.28
N VAL A 117 14.49 -24.81 15.38
CA VAL A 117 14.09 -23.40 15.53
C VAL A 117 14.64 -22.58 14.36
N ASN A 118 15.97 -22.67 14.11
CA ASN A 118 16.62 -21.91 13.05
C ASN A 118 16.06 -22.26 11.65
N ILE A 119 15.85 -23.54 11.34
CA ILE A 119 15.33 -23.96 10.03
C ILE A 119 13.90 -23.44 9.82
N ARG A 120 13.00 -23.62 10.79
CA ARG A 120 11.60 -23.17 10.68
C ARG A 120 11.52 -21.66 10.53
N VAL A 121 12.18 -20.90 11.40
CA VAL A 121 12.21 -19.44 11.33
C VAL A 121 12.77 -18.97 9.99
N LYS A 122 13.90 -19.52 9.54
CA LYS A 122 14.51 -19.16 8.25
C LYS A 122 13.55 -19.40 7.07
N ASN A 123 12.88 -20.56 7.04
CA ASN A 123 11.98 -20.92 5.95
C ASN A 123 10.75 -19.99 5.91
N HIS A 124 10.14 -19.71 7.07
CA HIS A 124 8.96 -18.86 7.13
C HIS A 124 9.26 -17.38 6.89
N ILE A 125 10.40 -16.87 7.35
CA ILE A 125 10.88 -15.52 6.98
C ILE A 125 11.12 -15.44 5.46
N ALA A 126 11.76 -16.44 4.85
CA ALA A 126 12.00 -16.45 3.41
C ALA A 126 10.69 -16.46 2.62
N LEU A 127 9.69 -17.24 3.05
CA LEU A 127 8.36 -17.26 2.45
C LEU A 127 7.64 -15.93 2.61
N LYS A 128 7.70 -15.30 3.79
CA LYS A 128 7.11 -13.99 4.06
C LYS A 128 7.72 -12.92 3.14
N LEU A 129 9.05 -12.82 3.10
CA LEU A 129 9.75 -11.85 2.26
C LEU A 129 9.45 -12.06 0.76
N LYS A 130 9.33 -13.32 0.31
CA LYS A 130 8.96 -13.64 -1.05
C LYS A 130 7.52 -13.24 -1.37
N SER A 131 6.59 -13.45 -0.43
CA SER A 131 5.19 -13.02 -0.57
C SER A 131 5.09 -11.50 -0.65
N ASP A 132 5.79 -10.78 0.22
CA ASP A 132 5.82 -9.31 0.23
C ASP A 132 6.39 -8.76 -1.08
N TRP A 133 7.47 -9.37 -1.59
CA TRP A 133 8.04 -9.00 -2.88
C TRP A 133 7.09 -9.23 -4.05
N LEU A 134 6.33 -10.34 -4.05
CA LEU A 134 5.29 -10.61 -5.05
C LEU A 134 4.13 -9.60 -4.95
N GLU A 135 3.76 -9.21 -3.72
CA GLU A 135 2.78 -8.15 -3.49
C GLU A 135 3.29 -6.81 -4.02
N GLU A 136 4.55 -6.46 -3.74
CA GLU A 136 5.18 -5.24 -4.24
C GLU A 136 5.25 -5.21 -5.78
N LEU A 137 5.59 -6.33 -6.43
CA LEU A 137 5.49 -6.48 -7.87
C LEU A 137 4.06 -6.30 -8.40
N SER A 138 3.05 -6.69 -7.61
CA SER A 138 1.63 -6.50 -7.92
C SER A 138 1.13 -5.06 -7.71
N MET A 139 1.95 -4.13 -7.18
CA MET A 139 1.60 -2.72 -6.97
C MET A 139 1.91 -1.81 -8.18
N ILE A 140 2.58 -2.34 -9.19
CA ILE A 140 2.97 -1.63 -10.39
C ILE A 140 2.07 -2.06 -11.55
N ASP A 141 1.65 -1.11 -12.38
CA ASP A 141 0.92 -1.39 -13.60
C ASP A 141 1.85 -2.00 -14.66
N GLY A 142 1.44 -3.14 -15.21
CA GLY A 142 2.28 -3.93 -16.13
C GLY A 142 2.56 -3.26 -17.47
N LEU A 143 1.74 -2.28 -17.89
CA LEU A 143 1.92 -1.53 -19.14
C LEU A 143 2.76 -0.28 -18.92
N THR A 144 2.33 0.57 -17.99
CA THR A 144 2.86 1.93 -17.82
C THR A 144 4.02 2.01 -16.84
N HIS A 145 4.25 0.96 -16.06
CA HIS A 145 5.28 0.87 -15.01
C HIS A 145 5.20 1.93 -13.91
N ILE A 146 4.09 2.64 -13.79
CA ILE A 146 3.76 3.48 -12.62
C ILE A 146 2.90 2.67 -11.63
N PRO A 147 2.73 3.13 -10.38
CA PRO A 147 1.83 2.53 -9.41
C PRO A 147 0.43 2.29 -9.95
N ASN A 148 -0.16 1.12 -9.65
CA ASN A 148 -1.49 0.74 -10.11
C ASN A 148 -2.61 1.15 -9.13
N ARG A 149 -3.88 0.84 -9.47
CA ARG A 149 -5.06 1.12 -8.65
C ARG A 149 -4.98 0.51 -7.26
N ARG A 150 -4.47 -0.72 -7.12
CA ARG A 150 -4.33 -1.35 -5.80
C ARG A 150 -3.41 -0.55 -4.90
N TYR A 151 -2.27 -0.09 -5.43
CA TYR A 151 -1.34 0.75 -4.67
C TYR A 151 -1.93 2.13 -4.37
N PHE A 152 -2.75 2.68 -5.26
CA PHE A 152 -3.53 3.88 -4.98
C PHE A 152 -4.44 3.67 -3.77
N ASP A 153 -5.27 2.63 -3.75
CA ASP A 153 -6.24 2.38 -2.66
C ASP A 153 -5.54 2.28 -1.29
N GLU A 154 -4.42 1.55 -1.21
CA GLU A 154 -3.64 1.39 0.02
C GLU A 154 -2.95 2.70 0.44
N THR A 155 -2.37 3.42 -0.51
CA THR A 155 -1.67 4.69 -0.27
C THR A 155 -2.64 5.79 0.13
N PHE A 156 -3.78 5.89 -0.56
CA PHE A 156 -4.81 6.86 -0.27
C PHE A 156 -5.35 6.72 1.16
N GLU A 157 -5.70 5.50 1.57
CA GLU A 157 -6.17 5.22 2.93
C GLU A 157 -5.15 5.67 3.99
N LYS A 158 -3.88 5.36 3.79
CA LYS A 158 -2.79 5.72 4.71
C LYS A 158 -2.58 7.24 4.77
N LYS A 159 -2.37 7.86 3.60
CA LYS A 159 -2.10 9.28 3.47
C LYS A 159 -3.27 10.16 3.94
N TYR A 160 -4.50 9.72 3.67
CA TYR A 160 -5.70 10.41 4.14
C TYR A 160 -5.79 10.42 5.68
N LYS A 161 -5.52 9.30 6.35
CA LYS A 161 -5.47 9.22 7.82
C LYS A 161 -4.36 10.10 8.41
N GLU A 162 -3.18 10.12 7.80
CA GLU A 162 -2.07 11.00 8.19
C GLU A 162 -2.48 12.46 8.08
N THR A 163 -3.13 12.84 6.99
CA THR A 163 -3.62 14.21 6.74
C THR A 163 -4.64 14.66 7.81
N LEU A 164 -5.56 13.79 8.20
CA LEU A 164 -6.53 14.09 9.26
C LEU A 164 -5.84 14.31 10.62
N ARG A 165 -4.89 13.44 10.97
CA ARG A 165 -4.15 13.53 12.24
C ARG A 165 -3.29 14.79 12.30
N ASP A 166 -2.60 15.09 11.22
CA ASP A 166 -1.59 16.14 11.16
C ASP A 166 -2.19 17.48 10.71
N LYS A 167 -3.52 17.55 10.50
CA LYS A 167 -4.28 18.73 10.01
C LYS A 167 -3.65 19.36 8.77
N LYS A 168 -3.35 18.54 7.78
CA LYS A 168 -2.76 18.96 6.51
C LYS A 168 -3.81 19.06 5.41
N THR A 169 -3.50 19.79 4.37
CA THR A 169 -4.27 19.83 3.14
C THR A 169 -4.04 18.57 2.32
N PHE A 170 -5.02 18.21 1.49
CA PHE A 170 -4.96 17.03 0.64
C PHE A 170 -5.74 17.25 -0.66
N ALA A 171 -5.18 16.82 -1.78
CA ALA A 171 -5.88 16.88 -3.06
C ALA A 171 -5.80 15.55 -3.79
N VAL A 172 -6.91 15.25 -4.49
CA VAL A 172 -7.04 14.13 -5.43
C VAL A 172 -7.33 14.72 -6.81
N LEU A 173 -6.53 14.35 -7.80
CA LEU A 173 -6.74 14.73 -9.20
C LEU A 173 -7.08 13.46 -9.98
N MET A 174 -8.32 13.35 -10.48
CA MET A 174 -8.71 12.30 -11.44
C MET A 174 -8.41 12.80 -12.85
N ILE A 175 -7.78 11.96 -13.65
CA ILE A 175 -7.29 12.30 -15.00
C ILE A 175 -7.78 11.25 -15.99
N ASP A 176 -8.23 11.68 -17.16
CA ASP A 176 -8.67 10.80 -18.23
C ASP A 176 -8.13 11.31 -19.58
N VAL A 177 -7.74 10.39 -20.44
CA VAL A 177 -7.21 10.73 -21.78
C VAL A 177 -8.37 11.00 -22.73
N ASP A 178 -8.44 12.23 -23.24
CA ASP A 178 -9.54 12.68 -24.10
C ASP A 178 -9.59 11.90 -25.41
N TYR A 179 -10.80 11.44 -25.78
CA TYR A 179 -11.05 10.69 -27.02
C TYR A 179 -10.15 9.47 -27.21
N PHE A 180 -9.76 8.79 -26.13
CA PHE A 180 -8.85 7.64 -26.21
C PHE A 180 -9.46 6.44 -26.96
N LYS A 181 -10.78 6.22 -26.83
CA LYS A 181 -11.46 5.18 -27.61
C LYS A 181 -11.37 5.45 -29.12
N PRO A 182 -11.73 6.64 -29.66
CA PRO A 182 -11.47 6.97 -31.06
C PRO A 182 -10.01 6.83 -31.49
N TYR A 183 -9.07 7.15 -30.60
CA TYR A 183 -7.65 6.93 -30.85
C TYR A 183 -7.34 5.46 -31.11
N ASN A 184 -7.77 4.59 -30.20
CA ASN A 184 -7.58 3.13 -30.33
C ASN A 184 -8.27 2.53 -31.55
N ASP A 185 -9.50 2.99 -31.83
CA ASP A 185 -10.29 2.51 -32.98
C ASP A 185 -9.58 2.81 -34.30
N HIS A 186 -8.81 3.90 -34.36
CA HIS A 186 -8.12 4.34 -35.57
C HIS A 186 -6.67 3.87 -35.67
N TYR A 187 -5.87 4.05 -34.61
CA TYR A 187 -4.43 3.73 -34.63
C TYR A 187 -4.11 2.32 -34.11
N GLY A 188 -5.12 1.60 -33.57
CA GLY A 188 -4.99 0.27 -32.98
C GLY A 188 -4.48 0.30 -31.54
N HIS A 189 -4.79 -0.77 -30.78
CA HIS A 189 -4.46 -0.88 -29.36
C HIS A 189 -2.95 -0.78 -29.07
N GLY A 190 -2.07 -1.27 -29.95
CA GLY A 190 -0.63 -1.16 -29.76
C GLY A 190 -0.15 0.30 -29.71
N LYS A 191 -0.73 1.18 -30.53
CA LYS A 191 -0.44 2.63 -30.47
C LYS A 191 -1.08 3.28 -29.25
N GLY A 192 -2.26 2.81 -28.82
CA GLY A 192 -2.86 3.21 -27.58
C GLY A 192 -1.99 2.88 -26.36
N ASP A 193 -1.42 1.70 -26.34
CA ASP A 193 -0.50 1.27 -25.28
C ASP A 193 0.76 2.15 -25.22
N GLU A 194 1.39 2.43 -26.38
CA GLU A 194 2.52 3.38 -26.48
C GLU A 194 2.13 4.78 -25.97
N CYS A 195 0.93 5.26 -26.34
CA CYS A 195 0.40 6.54 -25.89
C CYS A 195 0.28 6.60 -24.37
N LEU A 196 -0.32 5.59 -23.74
CA LEU A 196 -0.47 5.51 -22.28
C LEU A 196 0.88 5.45 -21.55
N ILE A 197 1.87 4.75 -22.11
CA ILE A 197 3.24 4.70 -21.55
C ILE A 197 3.85 6.11 -21.55
N HIS A 198 3.75 6.84 -22.66
CA HIS A 198 4.31 8.19 -22.76
C HIS A 198 3.60 9.17 -21.81
N ILE A 199 2.26 9.10 -21.72
CA ILE A 199 1.47 9.93 -20.81
C ILE A 199 1.89 9.63 -19.37
N ALA A 200 1.92 8.36 -18.95
CA ALA A 200 2.32 7.97 -17.60
C ALA A 200 3.70 8.51 -17.23
N GLY A 201 4.67 8.36 -18.11
CA GLY A 201 6.02 8.90 -17.93
C GLY A 201 6.04 10.42 -17.80
N SER A 202 5.25 11.12 -18.63
CA SER A 202 5.13 12.59 -18.60
C SER A 202 4.50 13.06 -17.28
N LEU A 203 3.40 12.45 -16.85
CA LEU A 203 2.74 12.77 -15.58
C LEU A 203 3.69 12.55 -14.39
N GLN A 204 4.38 11.40 -14.36
CA GLN A 204 5.33 11.06 -13.29
C GLN A 204 6.49 12.06 -13.22
N ASN A 205 7.07 12.44 -14.35
CA ASN A 205 8.19 13.38 -14.40
C ASN A 205 7.79 14.81 -14.04
N THR A 206 6.51 15.16 -14.17
CA THR A 206 5.97 16.48 -13.80
C THR A 206 5.84 16.64 -12.29
N LEU A 207 5.65 15.55 -11.55
CA LEU A 207 5.54 15.56 -10.09
C LEU A 207 6.94 15.58 -9.46
N GLN A 208 7.35 16.72 -8.93
CA GLN A 208 8.71 16.92 -8.41
C GLN A 208 8.84 16.72 -6.90
N ARG A 209 7.72 16.72 -6.15
CA ARG A 209 7.73 16.60 -4.69
C ARG A 209 7.74 15.12 -4.28
N PRO A 210 8.53 14.70 -3.27
CA PRO A 210 8.66 13.29 -2.89
C PRO A 210 7.35 12.62 -2.46
N ASN A 211 6.36 13.42 -2.02
CA ASN A 211 5.07 12.92 -1.54
C ASN A 211 3.97 12.95 -2.58
N ASP A 212 4.21 13.57 -3.73
CA ASP A 212 3.27 13.61 -4.84
C ASP A 212 3.39 12.31 -5.64
N MET A 213 2.27 11.68 -5.93
CA MET A 213 2.26 10.37 -6.57
C MET A 213 1.20 10.32 -7.66
N VAL A 214 1.57 9.69 -8.79
CA VAL A 214 0.64 9.34 -9.86
C VAL A 214 0.45 7.83 -9.90
N PHE A 215 -0.78 7.41 -10.22
CA PHE A 215 -1.20 6.02 -10.32
C PHE A 215 -2.01 5.82 -11.60
N ARG A 216 -1.93 4.63 -12.20
CA ARG A 216 -2.90 4.22 -13.22
C ARG A 216 -4.13 3.65 -12.52
N TYR A 217 -5.27 4.33 -12.66
CA TYR A 217 -6.51 3.95 -11.98
C TYR A 217 -7.24 2.82 -12.73
N GLY A 218 -7.19 2.84 -14.07
CA GLY A 218 -7.70 1.76 -14.94
C GLY A 218 -7.90 2.26 -16.37
N GLY A 219 -7.71 1.39 -17.38
CA GLY A 219 -7.84 1.79 -18.77
C GLY A 219 -6.97 3.00 -19.14
N GLU A 220 -7.61 4.11 -19.51
CA GLU A 220 -7.01 5.40 -19.82
C GLU A 220 -7.04 6.41 -18.65
N GLU A 221 -7.43 5.97 -17.46
CA GLU A 221 -7.59 6.81 -16.28
C GLU A 221 -6.35 6.79 -15.39
N PHE A 222 -5.95 7.97 -14.92
CA PHE A 222 -4.88 8.16 -13.97
C PHE A 222 -5.38 8.95 -12.75
N VAL A 223 -4.71 8.82 -11.63
CA VAL A 223 -5.02 9.60 -10.42
C VAL A 223 -3.72 10.13 -9.80
N VAL A 224 -3.77 11.37 -9.32
CA VAL A 224 -2.66 12.00 -8.61
C VAL A 224 -3.10 12.32 -7.18
N LEU A 225 -2.22 12.02 -6.22
CA LEU A 225 -2.36 12.39 -4.82
C LEU A 225 -1.34 13.47 -4.46
N LEU A 226 -1.82 14.56 -3.87
CA LEU A 226 -0.99 15.66 -3.41
C LEU A 226 -1.24 15.91 -1.90
N GLN A 227 -0.19 16.07 -1.12
CA GLN A 227 -0.27 16.38 0.31
C GLN A 227 0.44 17.69 0.63
N ASP A 228 -0.06 18.38 1.66
CA ASP A 228 0.60 19.57 2.21
C ASP A 228 0.89 20.61 1.12
N ILE A 229 -0.15 20.98 0.40
CA ILE A 229 -0.14 21.89 -0.73
C ILE A 229 -1.37 22.80 -0.64
N ASP A 230 -1.24 24.06 -1.00
CA ASP A 230 -2.35 25.00 -1.07
C ASP A 230 -3.12 24.89 -2.40
N ARG A 231 -4.26 25.58 -2.49
CA ARG A 231 -5.12 25.54 -3.68
C ARG A 231 -4.41 26.04 -4.93
N GLU A 232 -3.60 27.09 -4.80
CA GLU A 232 -2.85 27.64 -5.94
C GLU A 232 -1.80 26.67 -6.44
N GLY A 233 -1.11 25.99 -5.52
CA GLY A 233 -0.17 24.90 -5.84
C GLY A 233 -0.84 23.73 -6.56
N VAL A 234 -2.05 23.31 -6.13
CA VAL A 234 -2.80 22.25 -6.82
C VAL A 234 -3.17 22.64 -8.24
N ARG A 235 -3.66 23.89 -8.46
CA ARG A 235 -3.94 24.44 -9.79
C ARG A 235 -2.69 24.42 -10.67
N LYS A 236 -1.56 24.87 -10.10
CA LYS A 236 -0.28 24.87 -10.81
C LYS A 236 0.19 23.49 -11.22
N VAL A 237 -0.01 22.49 -10.35
CA VAL A 237 0.27 21.09 -10.71
C VAL A 237 -0.64 20.64 -11.86
N ALA A 238 -1.95 20.92 -11.82
CA ALA A 238 -2.88 20.55 -12.87
C ALA A 238 -2.52 21.21 -14.23
N GLU A 239 -2.19 22.49 -14.23
CA GLU A 239 -1.70 23.20 -15.43
C GLU A 239 -0.42 22.56 -15.99
N ASN A 240 0.53 22.21 -15.12
CA ASN A 240 1.77 21.58 -15.54
C ASN A 240 1.53 20.18 -16.11
N LEU A 241 0.59 19.40 -15.56
CA LEU A 241 0.21 18.08 -16.08
C LEU A 241 -0.42 18.22 -17.48
N LEU A 242 -1.36 19.15 -17.70
CA LEU A 242 -1.91 19.44 -19.02
C LEU A 242 -0.81 19.82 -20.01
N ALA A 243 0.03 20.78 -19.66
CA ALA A 243 1.12 21.25 -20.51
C ALA A 243 2.15 20.14 -20.83
N SER A 244 2.43 19.26 -19.86
CA SER A 244 3.36 18.16 -20.04
C SER A 244 2.86 17.13 -21.07
N VAL A 245 1.55 16.82 -21.05
CA VAL A 245 0.95 15.93 -22.05
C VAL A 245 0.89 16.61 -23.42
N HIS A 246 0.53 17.89 -23.50
CA HIS A 246 0.60 18.65 -24.76
C HIS A 246 2.01 18.61 -25.37
N SER A 247 3.06 18.73 -24.56
CA SER A 247 4.45 18.72 -25.03
C SER A 247 4.87 17.39 -25.67
N LEU A 248 4.18 16.29 -25.39
CA LEU A 248 4.41 15.00 -26.05
C LEU A 248 4.06 15.04 -27.53
N ASN A 249 3.16 15.94 -27.94
CA ASN A 249 2.71 16.13 -29.31
C ASN A 249 2.35 14.81 -30.02
N ILE A 250 1.67 13.91 -29.31
CA ILE A 250 1.22 12.62 -29.85
C ILE A 250 0.06 12.89 -30.80
N THR A 251 0.25 12.65 -32.10
CA THR A 251 -0.75 12.92 -33.14
C THR A 251 -2.08 12.22 -32.88
N HIS A 252 -3.19 12.97 -32.97
CA HIS A 252 -4.56 12.45 -32.85
C HIS A 252 -5.49 13.13 -33.88
N GLU A 253 -5.39 12.72 -35.13
CA GLU A 253 -6.15 13.35 -36.27
C GLU A 253 -7.67 13.16 -36.14
N TYR A 254 -8.14 12.21 -35.30
CA TYR A 254 -9.55 11.91 -35.09
C TYR A 254 -10.12 12.53 -33.80
N SER A 255 -9.32 13.33 -33.10
CA SER A 255 -9.83 14.16 -32.03
C SER A 255 -10.59 15.36 -32.58
N SER A 256 -11.76 15.67 -32.01
CA SER A 256 -12.52 16.87 -32.34
C SER A 256 -12.02 18.13 -31.62
N LEU A 257 -10.97 18.01 -30.78
CA LEU A 257 -10.41 19.12 -29.99
C LEU A 257 -9.14 19.67 -30.62
N GLN A 258 -8.09 18.86 -30.58
CA GLN A 258 -6.74 19.23 -31.03
C GLN A 258 -6.17 18.12 -31.91
N PRO A 259 -5.23 18.39 -32.80
CA PRO A 259 -4.61 17.36 -33.65
C PRO A 259 -3.62 16.48 -32.88
N TYR A 260 -3.63 16.55 -31.56
CA TYR A 260 -2.80 15.75 -30.63
C TYR A 260 -3.60 15.31 -29.42
N VAL A 261 -3.06 14.32 -28.69
CA VAL A 261 -3.68 13.76 -27.50
C VAL A 261 -3.69 14.80 -26.38
N THR A 262 -4.84 14.91 -25.71
CA THR A 262 -5.07 15.77 -24.54
C THR A 262 -5.60 14.96 -23.36
N ILE A 263 -5.63 15.57 -22.19
CA ILE A 263 -6.23 15.01 -20.98
C ILE A 263 -7.23 15.98 -20.35
N SER A 264 -8.21 15.45 -19.66
CA SER A 264 -9.09 16.20 -18.76
C SER A 264 -8.76 15.87 -17.32
N VAL A 265 -8.85 16.84 -16.42
CA VAL A 265 -8.48 16.71 -15.00
C VAL A 265 -9.60 17.19 -14.09
N GLY A 266 -10.06 16.36 -13.18
CA GLY A 266 -10.98 16.75 -12.11
C GLY A 266 -10.24 16.84 -10.78
N ILE A 267 -10.35 17.96 -10.09
CA ILE A 267 -9.65 18.23 -8.82
C ILE A 267 -10.65 18.25 -7.67
N ALA A 268 -10.37 17.43 -6.65
CA ALA A 268 -10.98 17.57 -5.33
C ALA A 268 -9.93 18.02 -4.32
N PHE A 269 -10.22 19.10 -3.61
CA PHE A 269 -9.33 19.64 -2.60
C PHE A 269 -9.98 19.65 -1.23
N LYS A 270 -9.26 19.10 -0.24
CA LYS A 270 -9.63 19.10 1.18
C LYS A 270 -8.73 20.06 1.94
N ASP A 271 -9.34 21.09 2.56
CA ASP A 271 -8.63 21.99 3.47
C ASP A 271 -8.33 21.31 4.82
N HIS A 272 -7.39 21.89 5.58
CA HIS A 272 -6.94 21.35 6.86
C HIS A 272 -8.07 21.20 7.91
N ASP A 273 -9.05 22.10 7.94
CA ASP A 273 -10.18 22.06 8.86
C ASP A 273 -11.40 21.26 8.38
N CYS A 274 -11.35 20.74 7.16
CA CYS A 274 -12.47 20.00 6.60
C CYS A 274 -12.44 18.51 6.97
N THR A 275 -13.61 17.95 7.32
CA THR A 275 -13.81 16.54 7.71
C THR A 275 -14.58 15.73 6.66
N ILE A 276 -14.36 15.98 5.37
CA ILE A 276 -14.99 15.18 4.31
C ILE A 276 -14.54 13.71 4.39
N GLY A 277 -15.43 12.77 4.12
CA GLY A 277 -15.07 11.34 4.02
C GLY A 277 -14.22 11.05 2.78
N LYS A 278 -13.37 10.02 2.85
CA LYS A 278 -12.47 9.65 1.75
C LYS A 278 -13.21 9.29 0.46
N GLU A 279 -14.33 8.58 0.57
CA GLU A 279 -15.17 8.19 -0.58
C GLU A 279 -15.81 9.43 -1.24
N ALA A 280 -16.22 10.39 -0.42
CA ALA A 280 -16.79 11.63 -0.92
C ALA A 280 -15.74 12.51 -1.62
N LEU A 281 -14.47 12.47 -1.16
CA LEU A 281 -13.37 13.19 -1.80
C LEU A 281 -13.05 12.61 -3.18
N ILE A 282 -13.02 11.28 -3.32
CA ILE A 282 -12.82 10.62 -4.62
C ILE A 282 -13.99 10.96 -5.56
N LYS A 283 -15.22 10.83 -5.07
CA LYS A 283 -16.40 11.15 -5.87
C LYS A 283 -16.39 12.61 -6.35
N MET A 284 -15.97 13.53 -5.49
CA MET A 284 -15.87 14.95 -5.84
C MET A 284 -14.86 15.21 -6.97
N ALA A 285 -13.72 14.46 -6.98
CA ALA A 285 -12.75 14.54 -8.08
C ALA A 285 -13.31 13.95 -9.38
N ASP A 286 -14.09 12.87 -9.29
CA ASP A 286 -14.75 12.24 -10.43
C ASP A 286 -15.85 13.13 -11.02
N ASP A 287 -16.69 13.75 -10.18
CA ASP A 287 -17.70 14.73 -10.57
C ASP A 287 -17.03 15.95 -11.28
N ALA A 288 -15.90 16.45 -10.76
CA ALA A 288 -15.14 17.52 -11.38
C ALA A 288 -14.52 17.11 -12.74
N LEU A 289 -14.04 15.86 -12.88
CA LEU A 289 -13.55 15.32 -14.14
C LEU A 289 -14.69 15.22 -15.17
N TYR A 290 -15.87 14.79 -14.75
CA TYR A 290 -17.04 14.79 -15.61
C TYR A 290 -17.36 16.20 -16.11
N ASP A 291 -17.34 17.20 -15.24
CA ASP A 291 -17.56 18.60 -15.62
C ASP A 291 -16.48 19.11 -16.59
N ALA A 292 -15.22 18.72 -16.40
CA ALA A 292 -14.15 19.07 -17.34
C ALA A 292 -14.42 18.52 -18.75
N LYS A 293 -14.91 17.26 -18.83
CA LYS A 293 -15.30 16.63 -20.11
C LYS A 293 -16.51 17.30 -20.78
N GLU A 294 -17.53 17.67 -20.00
CA GLU A 294 -18.73 18.35 -20.51
C GLU A 294 -18.45 19.78 -20.98
N HIS A 295 -17.53 20.49 -20.32
CA HIS A 295 -17.18 21.88 -20.68
C HIS A 295 -16.15 21.98 -21.80
N GLY A 296 -15.89 20.90 -22.53
CA GLY A 296 -15.09 20.91 -23.75
C GLY A 296 -13.70 20.30 -23.62
N ARG A 297 -13.44 19.50 -22.58
CA ARG A 297 -12.19 18.73 -22.37
C ARG A 297 -10.93 19.60 -22.36
N ASP A 298 -9.75 18.97 -22.39
CA ASP A 298 -8.45 19.64 -22.44
C ASP A 298 -8.30 20.75 -21.39
N ARG A 299 -8.73 20.46 -20.17
CA ARG A 299 -8.76 21.38 -19.03
C ARG A 299 -8.81 20.69 -17.70
N TYR A 300 -8.66 21.48 -16.64
CA TYR A 300 -9.06 21.04 -15.30
C TYR A 300 -10.34 21.76 -14.84
N VAL A 301 -11.10 21.08 -13.99
CA VAL A 301 -12.19 21.65 -13.18
C VAL A 301 -11.92 21.27 -11.72
N GLU A 302 -12.25 22.18 -10.82
CA GLU A 302 -12.02 21.99 -9.40
C GLU A 302 -13.31 22.09 -8.60
N HIS A 303 -13.49 21.13 -7.69
CA HIS A 303 -14.50 21.15 -6.67
C HIS A 303 -13.87 21.28 -5.29
N PHE A 304 -14.43 22.12 -4.44
CA PHE A 304 -13.93 22.37 -3.09
C PHE A 304 -14.93 21.89 -2.04
N THR A 305 -14.43 21.46 -0.91
CA THR A 305 -15.23 21.32 0.31
C THR A 305 -15.42 22.72 0.91
N GLU A 306 -16.67 23.12 1.13
CA GLU A 306 -17.01 24.31 1.92
C GLU A 306 -16.64 24.12 3.40
#